data_1fcde4e4896130213792ba8005173823
#
_entry.id   1fcde4e4896130213792ba8005173823
#
_cell.length_a   1.000
_cell.length_b   1.000
_cell.length_c   1.000
_cell.angle_alpha   90.00
_cell.angle_beta   90.00
_cell.angle_gamma   90.00
#
_symmetry.space_group_name_H-M   'P 1'
#
loop_
_entity.id
_entity.type
_entity.pdbx_description
1 polymer ?
#
loop_
_entity_poly.entity_id
_entity_poly.type
_entity_poly.pdbx_seq_one_letter_code
_entity_poly.pdbx_strand_id
1 'polypeptide(L)'
;MTLDAVGLEVMGHAFASVAEEMGLVLVHSALSPNIRERRDASAALFDADGEMIAQAAHIPVHLGALADAVAAVRKEDPRPGDLFLLNDPYAGGSHLPDLTLIGAIEVDGAVGGYSVVRAHHSDVGGMTPGSMPAGARELYAEGIVIPPVRWTPEVERLLLANVRTPGMRRGDLAAQRAAAMRGAEGVRALASRHGWPALREAARDLLDYAERRTRAVLSRLSTGGGTPLAAMDYLEGDGVSDSDLGIKVRITIADGTFHADFTGTSEAARGNVNCPLAVTRSAVLFVVRTLLPDDVPTNGGVQRALRITAPAGCLVNAERPSAVAAGNVETSQRIADTVFRALADGGLAVPAQGQGTMNNVTFGGPGWTYYETIGGGQGASRGAAGPSAVHVGMSNTRNTPIEVLELEHPLRVRTYALRRGSGGVGEWAGGDGVVREFEVLAPMEATLLTERRRHGPEGAGGGSAGAPGANLVNGAALGAKVTLPLAVGDVVRIETPGGGGWGKRQL
;
A
#
# COMPACT_ATOMS: atom_id res chain seq x y z
N MET A 1 21.05 -19.06 -23.66
CA MET A 1 20.59 -18.56 -24.96
C MET A 1 19.55 -17.50 -24.67
N THR A 2 19.89 -16.23 -24.83
CA THR A 2 18.97 -15.11 -24.58
C THR A 2 17.68 -15.34 -25.36
N LEU A 3 16.54 -15.22 -24.68
CA LEU A 3 15.23 -15.35 -25.30
C LEU A 3 15.07 -14.26 -26.39
N ASP A 4 14.43 -14.60 -27.49
CA ASP A 4 13.95 -13.57 -28.43
C ASP A 4 12.79 -12.77 -27.79
N ALA A 5 12.35 -11.72 -28.45
CA ALA A 5 11.30 -10.84 -27.91
C ALA A 5 9.98 -11.60 -27.64
N VAL A 6 9.64 -12.57 -28.51
CA VAL A 6 8.41 -13.36 -28.35
C VAL A 6 8.54 -14.33 -27.16
N GLY A 7 9.69 -15.01 -27.05
CA GLY A 7 9.97 -15.89 -25.91
C GLY A 7 9.96 -15.15 -24.58
N LEU A 8 10.50 -13.93 -24.54
CA LEU A 8 10.52 -13.08 -23.35
C LEU A 8 9.09 -12.70 -22.93
N GLU A 9 8.24 -12.31 -23.87
CA GLU A 9 6.84 -11.95 -23.61
C GLU A 9 6.04 -13.16 -23.13
N VAL A 10 6.18 -14.31 -23.77
CA VAL A 10 5.51 -15.56 -23.38
C VAL A 10 5.90 -15.96 -21.94
N MET A 11 7.18 -15.90 -21.61
CA MET A 11 7.65 -16.23 -20.25
C MET A 11 7.21 -15.19 -19.22
N GLY A 12 7.19 -13.91 -19.58
CA GLY A 12 6.66 -12.84 -18.74
C GLY A 12 5.19 -13.09 -18.36
N HIS A 13 4.37 -13.40 -19.36
CA HIS A 13 2.96 -13.75 -19.13
C HIS A 13 2.80 -15.05 -18.33
N ALA A 14 3.67 -16.04 -18.52
CA ALA A 14 3.62 -17.28 -17.75
C ALA A 14 3.87 -17.04 -16.26
N PHE A 15 4.89 -16.25 -15.90
CA PHE A 15 5.14 -15.87 -14.50
C PHE A 15 4.02 -15.01 -13.93
N ALA A 16 3.52 -14.03 -14.69
CA ALA A 16 2.41 -13.17 -14.28
C ALA A 16 1.15 -14.00 -14.01
N SER A 17 0.82 -14.97 -14.87
CA SER A 17 -0.32 -15.86 -14.68
C SER A 17 -0.22 -16.68 -13.40
N VAL A 18 0.97 -17.17 -13.03
CA VAL A 18 1.16 -17.87 -11.75
C VAL A 18 0.90 -16.94 -10.57
N ALA A 19 1.41 -15.70 -10.61
CA ALA A 19 1.16 -14.72 -9.54
C ALA A 19 -0.34 -14.35 -9.44
N GLU A 20 -1.03 -14.18 -10.58
CA GLU A 20 -2.48 -13.93 -10.62
C GLU A 20 -3.27 -15.10 -10.04
N GLU A 21 -2.92 -16.34 -10.38
CA GLU A 21 -3.54 -17.53 -9.79
C GLU A 21 -3.35 -17.59 -8.27
N MET A 22 -2.18 -17.22 -7.75
CA MET A 22 -1.98 -17.07 -6.30
C MET A 22 -2.97 -16.07 -5.69
N GLY A 23 -3.12 -14.90 -6.31
CA GLY A 23 -4.07 -13.86 -5.90
C GLY A 23 -5.53 -14.35 -5.93
N LEU A 24 -5.92 -15.08 -6.98
CA LEU A 24 -7.26 -15.67 -7.09
C LEU A 24 -7.51 -16.71 -6.00
N VAL A 25 -6.57 -17.63 -5.76
CA VAL A 25 -6.68 -18.62 -4.67
C VAL A 25 -6.87 -17.92 -3.33
N LEU A 26 -6.08 -16.89 -3.04
CA LEU A 26 -6.21 -16.11 -1.80
C LEU A 26 -7.60 -15.52 -1.64
N VAL A 27 -8.06 -14.75 -2.64
CA VAL A 27 -9.34 -14.03 -2.59
C VAL A 27 -10.53 -14.99 -2.47
N HIS A 28 -10.53 -16.12 -3.22
CA HIS A 28 -11.64 -17.07 -3.19
C HIS A 28 -11.66 -17.97 -1.96
N SER A 29 -10.53 -18.14 -1.27
CA SER A 29 -10.43 -19.03 -0.10
C SER A 29 -10.47 -18.26 1.24
N ALA A 30 -10.25 -16.94 1.24
CA ALA A 30 -10.28 -16.12 2.44
C ALA A 30 -11.68 -16.00 3.03
N LEU A 31 -11.75 -15.86 4.35
CA LEU A 31 -13.00 -15.70 5.08
C LEU A 31 -13.35 -14.24 5.33
N SER A 32 -12.34 -13.38 5.56
CA SER A 32 -12.61 -11.97 5.89
C SER A 32 -13.08 -11.17 4.69
N PRO A 33 -14.05 -10.26 4.85
CA PRO A 33 -14.44 -9.31 3.80
C PRO A 33 -13.27 -8.46 3.31
N ASN A 34 -12.31 -8.17 4.18
CA ASN A 34 -11.14 -7.36 3.83
C ASN A 34 -10.30 -8.00 2.71
N ILE A 35 -10.08 -9.31 2.75
CA ILE A 35 -9.34 -10.04 1.71
C ILE A 35 -10.28 -10.45 0.56
N ARG A 36 -11.44 -11.03 0.87
CA ARG A 36 -12.36 -11.60 -0.12
C ARG A 36 -13.05 -10.54 -0.96
N GLU A 37 -13.66 -9.54 -0.32
CA GLU A 37 -14.47 -8.51 -0.99
C GLU A 37 -13.59 -7.32 -1.43
N ARG A 38 -12.74 -6.83 -0.51
CA ARG A 38 -11.95 -5.63 -0.73
C ARG A 38 -10.63 -5.88 -1.44
N ARG A 39 -10.17 -7.14 -1.49
CA ARG A 39 -8.90 -7.57 -2.12
C ARG A 39 -7.68 -6.82 -1.58
N ASP A 40 -7.67 -6.57 -0.27
CA ASP A 40 -6.55 -5.93 0.40
C ASP A 40 -5.40 -6.94 0.61
N ALA A 41 -4.75 -7.27 -0.49
CA ALA A 41 -3.72 -8.30 -0.56
C ALA A 41 -2.82 -8.12 -1.77
N SER A 42 -1.71 -8.86 -1.82
CA SER A 42 -0.81 -8.96 -2.97
C SER A 42 -0.13 -10.32 -2.99
N ALA A 43 0.15 -10.84 -4.17
CA ALA A 43 0.93 -12.05 -4.38
C ALA A 43 2.09 -11.76 -5.34
N ALA A 44 3.23 -12.42 -5.13
CA ALA A 44 4.41 -12.22 -5.97
C ALA A 44 5.30 -13.46 -6.02
N LEU A 45 6.08 -13.55 -7.09
CA LEU A 45 7.12 -14.54 -7.30
C LEU A 45 8.49 -13.87 -7.29
N PHE A 46 9.43 -14.51 -6.63
CA PHE A 46 10.81 -14.06 -6.54
C PHE A 46 11.75 -15.17 -7.00
N ASP A 47 12.89 -14.80 -7.57
CA ASP A 47 13.95 -15.75 -7.87
C ASP A 47 14.73 -16.16 -6.60
N ALA A 48 15.72 -17.04 -6.78
CA ALA A 48 16.56 -17.50 -5.67
C ALA A 48 17.44 -16.39 -5.06
N ASP A 49 17.71 -15.35 -5.82
CA ASP A 49 18.49 -14.18 -5.38
C ASP A 49 17.63 -13.16 -4.62
N GLY A 50 16.30 -13.35 -4.60
CA GLY A 50 15.34 -12.51 -3.91
C GLY A 50 14.91 -11.30 -4.73
N GLU A 51 15.03 -11.35 -6.07
CA GLU A 51 14.50 -10.35 -6.95
C GLU A 51 13.10 -10.72 -7.43
N MET A 52 12.19 -9.75 -7.41
CA MET A 52 10.79 -9.97 -7.79
C MET A 52 10.67 -10.16 -9.30
N ILE A 53 10.20 -11.34 -9.74
CA ILE A 53 10.01 -11.70 -11.15
C ILE A 53 8.66 -11.19 -11.66
N ALA A 54 7.59 -11.45 -10.89
CA ALA A 54 6.22 -11.12 -11.24
C ALA A 54 5.37 -10.89 -9.99
N GLN A 55 4.29 -10.14 -10.14
CA GLN A 55 3.34 -9.90 -9.07
C GLN A 55 1.91 -9.77 -9.59
N ALA A 56 0.95 -10.16 -8.75
CA ALA A 56 -0.44 -9.76 -8.81
C ALA A 56 -0.64 -8.67 -7.74
N ALA A 57 -0.43 -7.42 -8.14
CA ALA A 57 -0.54 -6.29 -7.25
C ALA A 57 -1.99 -5.81 -7.21
N HIS A 58 -2.66 -5.97 -6.08
CA HIS A 58 -3.94 -5.32 -5.85
C HIS A 58 -3.73 -3.96 -5.17
N ILE A 59 -2.74 -3.87 -4.25
CA ILE A 59 -2.47 -2.67 -3.46
C ILE A 59 -1.06 -2.13 -3.73
N PRO A 60 -0.91 -0.87 -4.22
CA PRO A 60 0.39 -0.30 -4.56
C PRO A 60 1.38 -0.20 -3.39
N VAL A 61 0.92 -0.02 -2.16
CA VAL A 61 1.78 0.08 -0.98
C VAL A 61 2.64 -1.17 -0.74
N HIS A 62 2.25 -2.33 -1.27
CA HIS A 62 3.01 -3.57 -1.16
C HIS A 62 4.16 -3.71 -2.17
N LEU A 63 4.15 -2.93 -3.27
CA LEU A 63 5.03 -3.08 -4.43
C LEU A 63 6.53 -3.20 -4.10
N GLY A 64 7.05 -2.32 -3.27
CA GLY A 64 8.48 -2.29 -2.91
C GLY A 64 8.82 -3.08 -1.65
N ALA A 65 7.86 -3.21 -0.73
CA ALA A 65 8.11 -3.78 0.59
C ALA A 65 8.25 -5.32 0.59
N LEU A 66 7.74 -6.04 -0.42
CA LEU A 66 7.85 -7.50 -0.49
C LEU A 66 9.30 -7.95 -0.68
N ALA A 67 10.13 -7.18 -1.40
CA ALA A 67 11.55 -7.51 -1.59
C ALA A 67 12.32 -7.48 -0.25
N ASP A 68 12.03 -6.50 0.61
CA ASP A 68 12.65 -6.41 1.94
C ASP A 68 12.22 -7.59 2.83
N ALA A 69 10.97 -8.07 2.72
CA ALA A 69 10.49 -9.25 3.43
C ALA A 69 11.22 -10.53 2.98
N VAL A 70 11.40 -10.72 1.67
CA VAL A 70 12.18 -11.86 1.14
C VAL A 70 13.64 -11.76 1.58
N ALA A 71 14.24 -10.58 1.53
CA ALA A 71 15.61 -10.37 2.00
C ALA A 71 15.78 -10.69 3.50
N ALA A 72 14.77 -10.41 4.32
CA ALA A 72 14.77 -10.78 5.73
C ALA A 72 14.69 -12.31 5.92
N VAL A 73 13.78 -12.99 5.21
CA VAL A 73 13.64 -14.46 5.29
C VAL A 73 14.88 -15.17 4.76
N ARG A 74 15.56 -14.65 3.74
CA ARG A 74 16.80 -15.25 3.22
C ARG A 74 17.93 -15.30 4.27
N LYS A 75 17.93 -14.40 5.26
CA LYS A 75 18.90 -14.42 6.38
C LYS A 75 18.63 -15.53 7.38
N GLU A 76 17.43 -16.11 7.37
CA GLU A 76 17.04 -17.23 8.24
C GLU A 76 17.42 -18.61 7.67
N ASP A 77 18.23 -18.65 6.61
CA ASP A 77 18.66 -19.87 5.92
C ASP A 77 17.51 -20.83 5.58
N PRO A 78 16.57 -20.39 4.70
CA PRO A 78 15.40 -21.17 4.34
C PRO A 78 15.77 -22.46 3.60
N ARG A 79 15.14 -23.57 4.01
CA ARG A 79 15.26 -24.87 3.32
C ARG A 79 14.17 -24.99 2.24
N PRO A 80 14.40 -25.83 1.21
CA PRO A 80 13.39 -26.15 0.24
C PRO A 80 12.05 -26.58 0.88
N GLY A 81 10.96 -25.91 0.53
CA GLY A 81 9.62 -26.17 1.07
C GLY A 81 9.27 -25.49 2.39
N ASP A 82 10.21 -24.78 3.03
CA ASP A 82 9.92 -23.99 4.24
C ASP A 82 8.90 -22.90 3.95
N LEU A 83 8.04 -22.64 4.94
CA LEU A 83 7.16 -21.48 4.97
C LEU A 83 7.59 -20.56 6.12
N PHE A 84 7.57 -19.26 5.87
CA PHE A 84 7.85 -18.23 6.86
C PHE A 84 6.68 -17.27 6.99
N LEU A 85 6.45 -16.81 8.21
CA LEU A 85 5.49 -15.74 8.53
C LEU A 85 6.23 -14.55 9.11
N LEU A 86 5.82 -13.34 8.73
CA LEU A 86 6.30 -12.09 9.33
C LEU A 86 5.27 -10.97 9.16
N ASN A 87 5.35 -9.98 10.06
CA ASN A 87 4.68 -8.69 9.89
C ASN A 87 5.52 -7.52 10.43
N ASP A 88 6.70 -7.78 10.99
CA ASP A 88 7.56 -6.76 11.59
C ASP A 88 7.93 -5.68 10.58
N PRO A 89 7.49 -4.41 10.76
CA PRO A 89 7.75 -3.32 9.82
C PRO A 89 9.24 -3.00 9.66
N TYR A 90 10.05 -3.34 10.67
CA TYR A 90 11.49 -3.11 10.69
C TYR A 90 12.30 -4.31 10.20
N ALA A 91 11.61 -5.37 9.79
CA ALA A 91 12.19 -6.57 9.19
C ALA A 91 11.52 -6.94 7.84
N GLY A 92 11.11 -5.96 7.06
CA GLY A 92 10.51 -6.14 5.73
C GLY A 92 8.99 -6.18 5.71
N GLY A 93 8.31 -5.97 6.85
CA GLY A 93 6.88 -5.69 6.91
C GLY A 93 6.55 -4.26 6.48
N SER A 94 5.27 -3.91 6.48
CA SER A 94 4.74 -2.57 6.22
C SER A 94 4.13 -1.96 7.47
N HIS A 95 3.11 -2.59 8.04
CA HIS A 95 2.54 -2.39 9.36
C HIS A 95 1.99 -3.73 9.88
N LEU A 96 1.69 -3.82 11.18
CA LEU A 96 1.41 -5.12 11.80
C LEU A 96 0.23 -5.89 11.21
N PRO A 97 -0.88 -5.25 10.76
CA PRO A 97 -1.98 -5.97 10.11
C PRO A 97 -1.60 -6.71 8.82
N ASP A 98 -0.52 -6.28 8.13
CA ASP A 98 -0.06 -6.87 6.87
C ASP A 98 0.76 -8.14 7.11
N LEU A 99 0.09 -9.26 7.40
CA LEU A 99 0.77 -10.55 7.53
C LEU A 99 1.32 -11.01 6.18
N THR A 100 2.62 -11.32 6.15
CA THR A 100 3.31 -11.79 4.95
C THR A 100 3.71 -13.25 5.14
N LEU A 101 3.25 -14.12 4.24
CA LEU A 101 3.66 -15.52 4.17
C LEU A 101 4.60 -15.72 2.98
N ILE A 102 5.76 -16.34 3.21
CA ILE A 102 6.79 -16.59 2.20
C ILE A 102 7.10 -18.07 2.15
N GLY A 103 6.88 -18.70 0.99
CA GLY A 103 7.23 -20.07 0.73
C GLY A 103 8.55 -20.18 -0.05
N ALA A 104 9.51 -20.93 0.45
CA ALA A 104 10.74 -21.28 -0.25
C ALA A 104 10.43 -22.38 -1.27
N ILE A 105 10.43 -22.03 -2.56
CA ILE A 105 10.05 -22.94 -3.65
C ILE A 105 11.17 -23.95 -3.86
N GLU A 106 10.86 -25.23 -3.72
CA GLU A 106 11.80 -26.31 -4.03
C GLU A 106 11.81 -26.57 -5.53
N VAL A 107 13.01 -26.57 -6.11
CA VAL A 107 13.28 -27.07 -7.47
C VAL A 107 14.60 -27.83 -7.45
N ASP A 108 14.60 -29.09 -7.90
CA ASP A 108 15.77 -29.98 -7.96
C ASP A 108 16.52 -30.09 -6.62
N GLY A 109 15.79 -30.12 -5.50
CA GLY A 109 16.36 -30.27 -4.15
C GLY A 109 17.00 -29.02 -3.56
N ALA A 110 16.86 -27.86 -4.23
CA ALA A 110 17.36 -26.56 -3.77
C ALA A 110 16.23 -25.52 -3.70
N VAL A 111 16.48 -24.37 -3.05
CA VAL A 111 15.58 -23.22 -3.10
C VAL A 111 15.73 -22.54 -4.46
N GLY A 112 14.74 -22.70 -5.33
CA GLY A 112 14.70 -22.11 -6.66
C GLY A 112 14.12 -20.69 -6.70
N GLY A 113 13.45 -20.25 -5.65
CA GLY A 113 12.81 -18.96 -5.56
C GLY A 113 11.83 -18.88 -4.40
N TYR A 114 10.98 -17.85 -4.40
CA TYR A 114 10.02 -17.64 -3.32
C TYR A 114 8.64 -17.28 -3.87
N SER A 115 7.60 -17.85 -3.27
CA SER A 115 6.21 -17.44 -3.42
C SER A 115 5.80 -16.60 -2.23
N VAL A 116 5.35 -15.38 -2.46
CA VAL A 116 5.07 -14.40 -1.41
C VAL A 116 3.61 -13.98 -1.46
N VAL A 117 2.95 -13.99 -0.31
CA VAL A 117 1.56 -13.57 -0.17
C VAL A 117 1.45 -12.63 1.03
N ARG A 118 1.09 -11.39 0.80
CA ARG A 118 0.78 -10.39 1.84
C ARG A 118 -0.70 -10.10 1.85
N ALA A 119 -1.31 -10.08 3.02
CA ALA A 119 -2.71 -9.73 3.18
C ALA A 119 -2.93 -8.91 4.45
N HIS A 120 -3.79 -7.90 4.36
CA HIS A 120 -4.19 -7.09 5.51
C HIS A 120 -5.24 -7.82 6.34
N HIS A 121 -4.84 -8.26 7.52
CA HIS A 121 -5.73 -8.88 8.49
C HIS A 121 -6.45 -7.80 9.31
N SER A 122 -7.77 -7.92 9.45
CA SER A 122 -8.59 -6.90 10.14
C SER A 122 -8.32 -6.80 11.65
N ASP A 123 -7.54 -7.71 12.24
CA ASP A 123 -7.09 -7.63 13.64
C ASP A 123 -5.88 -8.55 13.86
N VAL A 124 -4.83 -8.00 14.48
CA VAL A 124 -3.64 -8.71 14.94
C VAL A 124 -3.33 -8.39 16.42
N GLY A 125 -4.36 -8.03 17.19
CA GLY A 125 -4.24 -7.65 18.60
C GLY A 125 -4.02 -6.15 18.78
N GLY A 126 -3.29 -5.77 19.80
CA GLY A 126 -3.04 -4.37 20.15
C GLY A 126 -4.14 -3.74 21.01
N MET A 127 -3.98 -2.42 21.24
CA MET A 127 -4.80 -1.71 22.21
C MET A 127 -6.23 -1.40 21.75
N THR A 128 -6.49 -1.39 20.43
CA THR A 128 -7.82 -1.13 19.85
C THR A 128 -8.22 -2.24 18.87
N PRO A 129 -9.55 -2.49 18.69
CA PRO A 129 -10.01 -3.33 17.60
C PRO A 129 -9.49 -2.84 16.25
N GLY A 130 -9.05 -3.77 15.40
CA GLY A 130 -8.52 -3.46 14.08
C GLY A 130 -7.02 -3.13 14.05
N SER A 131 -6.35 -3.13 15.21
CA SER A 131 -4.87 -3.00 15.30
C SER A 131 -4.29 -1.72 14.66
N MET A 132 -5.10 -0.66 14.63
CA MET A 132 -4.71 0.65 14.07
C MET A 132 -5.12 1.80 15.01
N PRO A 133 -4.62 1.82 16.26
CA PRO A 133 -5.00 2.83 17.25
C PRO A 133 -4.50 4.22 16.86
N ALA A 134 -5.38 5.24 16.92
CA ALA A 134 -5.00 6.61 16.56
C ALA A 134 -3.95 7.21 17.49
N GLY A 135 -3.93 6.82 18.76
CA GLY A 135 -3.04 7.36 19.78
C GLY A 135 -1.84 6.48 20.12
N ALA A 136 -1.50 5.46 19.30
CA ALA A 136 -0.32 4.64 19.55
C ALA A 136 0.97 5.44 19.49
N ARG A 137 1.88 5.19 20.44
CA ARG A 137 3.19 5.84 20.52
C ARG A 137 4.34 4.86 20.27
N GLU A 138 4.05 3.59 20.33
CA GLU A 138 5.00 2.50 20.15
C GLU A 138 4.35 1.38 19.34
N LEU A 139 5.15 0.68 18.57
CA LEU A 139 4.74 -0.47 17.75
C LEU A 139 3.94 -1.51 18.54
N TYR A 140 4.33 -1.76 19.79
CA TYR A 140 3.72 -2.80 20.64
C TYR A 140 2.25 -2.51 21.00
N ALA A 141 1.82 -1.24 20.91
CA ALA A 141 0.42 -0.87 21.09
C ALA A 141 -0.46 -1.24 19.88
N GLU A 142 0.15 -1.44 18.71
CA GLU A 142 -0.54 -1.69 17.45
C GLU A 142 -0.88 -3.18 17.23
N GLY A 143 -0.20 -4.13 17.91
CA GLY A 143 -0.49 -5.55 17.77
C GLY A 143 0.69 -6.46 18.07
N ILE A 144 0.53 -7.74 17.73
CA ILE A 144 1.60 -8.72 17.85
C ILE A 144 2.68 -8.47 16.77
N VAL A 145 3.94 -8.41 17.19
CA VAL A 145 5.08 -8.29 16.28
C VAL A 145 5.65 -9.67 16.00
N ILE A 146 5.69 -10.06 14.73
CA ILE A 146 6.21 -11.35 14.26
C ILE A 146 7.42 -11.07 13.37
N PRO A 147 8.65 -11.28 13.85
CA PRO A 147 9.85 -11.27 13.01
C PRO A 147 9.78 -12.42 11.99
N PRO A 148 10.70 -12.50 11.01
CA PRO A 148 10.75 -13.67 10.12
C PRO A 148 10.88 -14.96 10.93
N VAL A 149 9.83 -15.77 10.97
CA VAL A 149 9.81 -17.06 11.69
C VAL A 149 9.30 -18.17 10.80
N ARG A 150 9.86 -19.38 10.92
CA ARG A 150 9.28 -20.54 10.24
C ARG A 150 7.88 -20.79 10.72
N TRP A 151 6.96 -21.01 9.77
CA TRP A 151 5.59 -21.37 10.06
C TRP A 151 5.52 -22.73 10.75
N THR A 152 4.96 -22.77 11.94
CA THR A 152 4.65 -24.00 12.67
C THR A 152 3.26 -23.90 13.29
N PRO A 153 2.63 -25.04 13.69
CA PRO A 153 1.38 -25.01 14.44
C PRO A 153 1.46 -24.19 15.75
N GLU A 154 2.64 -24.11 16.36
CA GLU A 154 2.89 -23.33 17.58
C GLU A 154 2.84 -21.83 17.30
N VAL A 155 3.46 -21.38 16.20
CA VAL A 155 3.42 -19.97 15.76
C VAL A 155 1.98 -19.57 15.42
N GLU A 156 1.23 -20.44 14.72
CA GLU A 156 -0.19 -20.20 14.44
C GLU A 156 -1.00 -20.07 15.73
N ARG A 157 -0.83 -21.00 16.69
CA ARG A 157 -1.51 -20.95 17.98
C ARG A 157 -1.20 -19.67 18.76
N LEU A 158 0.09 -19.26 18.76
CA LEU A 158 0.50 -18.03 19.43
C LEU A 158 -0.17 -16.81 18.79
N LEU A 159 -0.19 -16.69 17.48
CA LEU A 159 -0.86 -15.61 16.78
C LEU A 159 -2.37 -15.60 17.09
N LEU A 160 -3.05 -16.75 16.96
CA LEU A 160 -4.50 -16.84 17.19
C LEU A 160 -4.91 -16.56 18.64
N ALA A 161 -4.03 -16.75 19.60
CA ALA A 161 -4.26 -16.38 21.00
C ALA A 161 -4.19 -14.86 21.26
N ASN A 162 -3.63 -14.09 20.34
CA ASN A 162 -3.43 -12.64 20.48
C ASN A 162 -4.42 -11.80 19.66
N VAL A 163 -5.34 -12.42 18.89
CA VAL A 163 -6.28 -11.73 18.02
C VAL A 163 -7.72 -11.84 18.52
N ARG A 164 -8.56 -10.83 18.19
CA ARG A 164 -9.97 -10.79 18.63
C ARG A 164 -10.89 -11.72 17.84
N THR A 165 -10.50 -12.10 16.62
CA THR A 165 -11.31 -12.92 15.71
C THR A 165 -10.55 -14.17 15.22
N PRO A 166 -10.16 -15.11 16.14
CA PRO A 166 -9.23 -16.21 15.80
C PRO A 166 -9.76 -17.16 14.73
N GLY A 167 -11.07 -17.41 14.67
CA GLY A 167 -11.67 -18.28 13.65
C GLY A 167 -11.50 -17.72 12.24
N MET A 168 -11.78 -16.44 12.05
CA MET A 168 -11.60 -15.74 10.76
C MET A 168 -10.13 -15.65 10.36
N ARG A 169 -9.25 -15.32 11.32
CA ARG A 169 -7.79 -15.26 11.08
C ARG A 169 -7.22 -16.60 10.66
N ARG A 170 -7.67 -17.70 11.26
CA ARG A 170 -7.26 -19.05 10.86
C ARG A 170 -7.63 -19.35 9.40
N GLY A 171 -8.82 -18.96 8.98
CA GLY A 171 -9.26 -19.13 7.59
C GLY A 171 -8.43 -18.31 6.62
N ASP A 172 -8.16 -17.03 6.93
CA ASP A 172 -7.35 -16.16 6.09
C ASP A 172 -5.90 -16.64 5.99
N LEU A 173 -5.31 -17.12 7.09
CA LEU A 173 -3.97 -17.73 7.09
C LEU A 173 -3.91 -19.02 6.26
N ALA A 174 -4.96 -19.84 6.33
CA ALA A 174 -5.05 -21.04 5.49
C ALA A 174 -5.14 -20.66 3.99
N ALA A 175 -5.88 -19.60 3.66
CA ALA A 175 -5.96 -19.06 2.30
C ALA A 175 -4.60 -18.52 1.81
N GLN A 176 -3.87 -17.78 2.64
CA GLN A 176 -2.51 -17.32 2.30
C GLN A 176 -1.56 -18.49 2.05
N ARG A 177 -1.62 -19.54 2.89
CA ARG A 177 -0.82 -20.74 2.71
C ARG A 177 -1.16 -21.46 1.40
N ALA A 178 -2.45 -21.63 1.09
CA ALA A 178 -2.88 -22.23 -0.16
C ALA A 178 -2.40 -21.43 -1.37
N ALA A 179 -2.46 -20.11 -1.31
CA ALA A 179 -1.96 -19.23 -2.36
C ALA A 179 -0.43 -19.34 -2.55
N ALA A 180 0.35 -19.39 -1.46
CA ALA A 180 1.79 -19.59 -1.54
C ALA A 180 2.16 -20.96 -2.13
N MET A 181 1.46 -22.01 -1.73
CA MET A 181 1.62 -23.37 -2.30
C MET A 181 1.28 -23.40 -3.80
N ARG A 182 0.21 -22.69 -4.22
CA ARG A 182 -0.14 -22.58 -5.64
C ARG A 182 0.97 -21.93 -6.46
N GLY A 183 1.62 -20.89 -5.91
CA GLY A 183 2.79 -20.25 -6.54
C GLY A 183 3.96 -21.23 -6.71
N ALA A 184 4.26 -22.00 -5.68
CA ALA A 184 5.31 -23.01 -5.74
C ALA A 184 4.99 -24.11 -6.77
N GLU A 185 3.75 -24.58 -6.83
CA GLU A 185 3.28 -25.55 -7.85
C GLU A 185 3.39 -24.98 -9.26
N GLY A 186 2.97 -23.73 -9.47
CA GLY A 186 3.05 -23.05 -10.76
C GLY A 186 4.49 -22.94 -11.28
N VAL A 187 5.43 -22.52 -10.41
CA VAL A 187 6.85 -22.42 -10.78
C VAL A 187 7.43 -23.80 -11.10
N ARG A 188 7.11 -24.86 -10.31
CA ARG A 188 7.55 -26.23 -10.60
C ARG A 188 6.98 -26.74 -11.93
N ALA A 189 5.73 -26.43 -12.24
CA ALA A 189 5.12 -26.81 -13.53
C ALA A 189 5.83 -26.12 -14.70
N LEU A 190 6.16 -24.85 -14.58
CA LEU A 190 6.96 -24.12 -15.58
C LEU A 190 8.37 -24.73 -15.73
N ALA A 191 9.03 -25.04 -14.59
CA ALA A 191 10.34 -25.69 -14.59
C ALA A 191 10.32 -27.06 -15.25
N SER A 192 9.29 -27.88 -14.99
CA SER A 192 9.10 -29.18 -15.63
C SER A 192 8.88 -29.08 -17.15
N ARG A 193 8.17 -28.02 -17.58
CA ARG A 193 7.83 -27.81 -19.00
C ARG A 193 8.99 -27.26 -19.83
N HIS A 194 9.75 -26.31 -19.27
CA HIS A 194 10.76 -25.54 -20.00
C HIS A 194 12.20 -25.90 -19.60
N GLY A 195 12.38 -26.65 -18.54
CA GLY A 195 13.67 -26.90 -17.89
C GLY A 195 14.06 -25.77 -16.93
N TRP A 196 14.57 -26.13 -15.75
CA TRP A 196 14.93 -25.16 -14.72
C TRP A 196 15.98 -24.13 -15.16
N PRO A 197 17.07 -24.52 -15.89
CA PRO A 197 18.05 -23.55 -16.37
C PRO A 197 17.44 -22.49 -17.28
N ALA A 198 16.57 -22.88 -18.21
CA ALA A 198 15.89 -21.96 -19.13
C ALA A 198 14.92 -21.02 -18.39
N LEU A 199 14.22 -21.51 -17.37
CA LEU A 199 13.31 -20.71 -16.57
C LEU A 199 14.07 -19.64 -15.77
N ARG A 200 15.22 -19.98 -15.20
CA ARG A 200 16.11 -19.02 -14.51
C ARG A 200 16.67 -17.95 -15.44
N GLU A 201 17.08 -18.35 -16.63
CA GLU A 201 17.57 -17.40 -17.66
C GLU A 201 16.45 -16.45 -18.08
N ALA A 202 15.23 -16.97 -18.31
CA ALA A 202 14.05 -16.16 -18.63
C ALA A 202 13.71 -15.13 -17.53
N ALA A 203 13.75 -15.53 -16.26
CA ALA A 203 13.53 -14.62 -15.13
C ALA A 203 14.57 -13.47 -15.14
N ARG A 204 15.84 -13.80 -15.35
CA ARG A 204 16.93 -12.80 -15.43
C ARG A 204 16.74 -11.86 -16.62
N ASP A 205 16.45 -12.40 -17.80
CA ASP A 205 16.22 -11.61 -19.02
C ASP A 205 15.04 -10.63 -18.86
N LEU A 206 13.97 -11.03 -18.15
CA LEU A 206 12.82 -10.18 -17.82
C LEU A 206 13.21 -9.02 -16.88
N LEU A 207 14.00 -9.31 -15.87
CA LEU A 207 14.51 -8.28 -14.94
C LEU A 207 15.40 -7.28 -15.68
N ASP A 208 16.32 -7.77 -16.49
CA ASP A 208 17.23 -6.94 -17.30
C ASP A 208 16.47 -6.13 -18.35
N TYR A 209 15.43 -6.69 -18.95
CA TYR A 209 14.55 -5.98 -19.87
C TYR A 209 13.83 -4.82 -19.19
N ALA A 210 13.20 -5.07 -18.05
CA ALA A 210 12.49 -4.04 -17.28
C ALA A 210 13.45 -2.92 -16.83
N GLU A 211 14.66 -3.27 -16.37
CA GLU A 211 15.70 -2.29 -16.02
C GLU A 211 16.09 -1.42 -17.21
N ARG A 212 16.46 -2.03 -18.36
CA ARG A 212 16.84 -1.29 -19.57
C ARG A 212 15.73 -0.34 -20.04
N ARG A 213 14.47 -0.81 -20.06
CA ARG A 213 13.31 0.00 -20.44
C ARG A 213 13.11 1.17 -19.48
N THR A 214 13.19 0.92 -18.19
CA THR A 214 13.07 1.96 -17.16
C THR A 214 14.15 3.00 -17.30
N ARG A 215 15.41 2.59 -17.42
CA ARG A 215 16.54 3.52 -17.61
C ARG A 215 16.41 4.34 -18.90
N ALA A 216 15.92 3.74 -19.98
CA ALA A 216 15.69 4.46 -21.24
C ALA A 216 14.61 5.54 -21.11
N VAL A 217 13.53 5.29 -20.38
CA VAL A 217 12.49 6.29 -20.09
C VAL A 217 13.06 7.40 -19.20
N LEU A 218 13.71 7.04 -18.10
CA LEU A 218 14.29 8.01 -17.16
C LEU A 218 15.35 8.89 -17.82
N SER A 219 16.15 8.36 -18.74
CA SER A 219 17.12 9.16 -19.51
C SER A 219 16.46 10.24 -20.37
N ARG A 220 15.24 10.00 -20.89
CA ARG A 220 14.46 11.00 -21.64
C ARG A 220 13.85 12.07 -20.74
N LEU A 221 13.58 11.72 -19.47
CA LEU A 221 13.06 12.62 -18.45
C LEU A 221 14.18 13.34 -17.68
N SER A 222 15.45 13.13 -18.08
CA SER A 222 16.62 13.69 -17.40
C SER A 222 16.48 15.20 -17.20
N THR A 223 16.76 15.65 -15.99
CA THR A 223 16.79 17.08 -15.65
C THR A 223 18.05 17.80 -16.12
N GLY A 224 18.86 17.14 -16.98
CA GLY A 224 19.99 17.75 -17.70
C GLY A 224 21.14 18.25 -16.80
N GLY A 225 21.37 17.60 -15.64
CA GLY A 225 22.39 18.06 -14.69
C GLY A 225 22.04 19.37 -13.96
N GLY A 226 20.79 19.81 -14.14
CA GLY A 226 20.26 21.04 -13.55
C GLY A 226 19.91 20.94 -12.07
N THR A 227 19.23 21.97 -11.57
CA THR A 227 18.74 22.04 -10.18
C THR A 227 17.83 20.84 -9.88
N PRO A 228 18.04 20.11 -8.79
CA PRO A 228 17.14 19.04 -8.39
C PRO A 228 15.68 19.52 -8.24
N LEU A 229 14.73 18.72 -8.70
CA LEU A 229 13.31 19.00 -8.47
C LEU A 229 13.05 18.81 -6.98
N ALA A 230 12.34 19.72 -6.35
CA ALA A 230 12.12 19.65 -4.91
C ALA A 230 10.69 20.08 -4.54
N ALA A 231 10.13 19.38 -3.58
CA ALA A 231 8.85 19.75 -2.98
C ALA A 231 8.85 19.43 -1.47
N MET A 232 7.87 20.02 -0.79
CA MET A 232 7.59 19.74 0.61
C MET A 232 6.07 19.73 0.81
N ASP A 233 5.56 18.73 1.49
CA ASP A 233 4.15 18.62 1.89
C ASP A 233 4.08 18.18 3.36
N TYR A 234 2.90 18.20 3.98
CA TYR A 234 2.74 18.03 5.42
C TYR A 234 1.68 17.00 5.76
N LEU A 235 1.92 16.19 6.79
CA LEU A 235 0.87 15.47 7.52
C LEU A 235 0.29 16.39 8.59
N GLU A 236 -1.01 16.28 8.82
CA GLU A 236 -1.80 17.12 9.74
C GLU A 236 -1.85 16.51 11.14
N GLY A 237 -0.69 16.47 11.82
CA GLY A 237 -0.52 15.85 13.13
C GLY A 237 -0.32 14.34 13.09
N ASP A 238 -0.11 13.73 14.26
CA ASP A 238 0.23 12.30 14.41
C ASP A 238 -0.75 11.51 15.30
N GLY A 239 -1.88 12.09 15.68
CA GLY A 239 -2.84 11.51 16.62
C GLY A 239 -2.49 11.74 18.10
N VAL A 240 -1.29 12.24 18.41
CA VAL A 240 -0.81 12.62 19.75
C VAL A 240 -0.56 14.13 19.82
N SER A 241 -0.16 14.72 18.72
CA SER A 241 0.08 16.14 18.51
C SER A 241 -0.58 16.62 17.23
N ASP A 242 -1.11 17.84 17.23
CA ASP A 242 -1.70 18.49 16.05
C ASP A 242 -0.69 19.28 15.21
N SER A 243 0.61 19.19 15.56
CA SER A 243 1.67 19.87 14.82
C SER A 243 1.88 19.25 13.44
N ASP A 244 2.05 20.08 12.43
CA ASP A 244 2.35 19.61 11.08
C ASP A 244 3.72 18.94 11.00
N LEU A 245 3.79 17.84 10.26
CA LEU A 245 5.00 17.05 10.05
C LEU A 245 5.39 17.12 8.57
N GLY A 246 6.51 17.77 8.28
CA GLY A 246 6.97 18.00 6.91
C GLY A 246 7.62 16.77 6.29
N ILE A 247 7.22 16.43 5.08
CA ILE A 247 7.90 15.48 4.18
C ILE A 247 8.53 16.28 3.06
N LYS A 248 9.85 16.26 3.00
CA LYS A 248 10.64 16.96 1.98
C LYS A 248 11.27 15.95 1.05
N VAL A 249 11.20 16.20 -0.25
CA VAL A 249 11.90 15.39 -1.24
C VAL A 249 12.69 16.27 -2.20
N ARG A 250 13.86 15.76 -2.60
CA ARG A 250 14.66 16.28 -3.71
C ARG A 250 14.85 15.15 -4.71
N ILE A 251 14.50 15.38 -5.97
CA ILE A 251 14.56 14.40 -7.03
C ILE A 251 15.64 14.78 -8.03
N THR A 252 16.49 13.82 -8.36
CA THR A 252 17.46 13.92 -9.47
C THR A 252 17.21 12.77 -10.42
N ILE A 253 17.03 13.08 -11.71
CA ILE A 253 16.92 12.08 -12.77
C ILE A 253 18.15 12.25 -13.66
N ALA A 254 19.11 11.33 -13.54
CA ALA A 254 20.37 11.36 -14.27
C ALA A 254 20.84 9.93 -14.58
N ASP A 255 21.50 9.74 -15.71
CA ASP A 255 22.09 8.47 -16.13
C ASP A 255 21.12 7.27 -16.05
N GLY A 256 19.86 7.52 -16.41
CA GLY A 256 18.80 6.52 -16.34
C GLY A 256 18.45 6.06 -14.92
N THR A 257 18.79 6.85 -13.91
CA THR A 257 18.49 6.59 -12.50
C THR A 257 17.59 7.67 -11.92
N PHE A 258 16.57 7.26 -11.19
CA PHE A 258 15.71 8.14 -10.42
C PHE A 258 16.18 8.12 -8.94
N HIS A 259 16.68 9.23 -8.46
CA HIS A 259 17.11 9.39 -7.08
C HIS A 259 16.15 10.30 -6.33
N ALA A 260 15.49 9.76 -5.29
CA ALA A 260 14.68 10.51 -4.33
C ALA A 260 15.44 10.64 -3.01
N ASP A 261 15.74 11.88 -2.62
CA ASP A 261 16.43 12.22 -1.37
C ASP A 261 15.47 12.95 -0.44
N PHE A 262 15.14 12.32 0.68
CA PHE A 262 14.23 12.83 1.73
C PHE A 262 14.96 13.56 2.86
N THR A 263 16.22 13.93 2.69
CA THR A 263 16.98 14.71 3.67
C THR A 263 16.28 16.04 3.96
N GLY A 264 16.03 16.32 5.27
CA GLY A 264 15.28 17.47 5.75
C GLY A 264 13.79 17.23 5.97
N THR A 265 13.32 15.96 5.83
CA THR A 265 12.04 15.51 6.37
C THR A 265 12.06 15.54 7.90
N SER A 266 10.92 15.81 8.53
CA SER A 266 10.76 15.80 9.98
C SER A 266 11.33 14.54 10.64
N GLU A 267 11.79 14.68 11.88
CA GLU A 267 12.14 13.53 12.72
C GLU A 267 10.93 12.61 12.93
N ALA A 268 11.17 11.39 13.40
CA ALA A 268 10.10 10.46 13.74
C ALA A 268 9.10 11.09 14.72
N ALA A 269 7.82 10.94 14.41
CA ALA A 269 6.71 11.45 15.19
C ALA A 269 6.50 10.65 16.48
N ARG A 270 5.84 11.25 17.45
CA ARG A 270 5.45 10.58 18.70
C ARG A 270 4.27 9.61 18.52
N GLY A 271 3.44 9.86 17.51
CA GLY A 271 2.27 9.05 17.16
C GLY A 271 2.58 8.01 16.07
N ASN A 272 1.55 7.45 15.47
CA ASN A 272 1.61 6.28 14.61
C ASN A 272 1.81 6.56 13.10
N VAL A 273 2.13 7.79 12.72
CA VAL A 273 2.32 8.18 11.31
C VAL A 273 3.73 7.91 10.78
N ASN A 274 4.61 7.32 11.58
CA ASN A 274 5.95 6.97 11.15
C ASN A 274 5.93 5.90 10.07
N CYS A 275 6.84 6.02 9.09
CA CYS A 275 6.85 5.15 7.93
C CYS A 275 8.16 4.35 7.90
N PRO A 276 8.11 3.01 7.81
CA PRO A 276 9.31 2.21 7.59
C PRO A 276 9.84 2.43 6.17
N LEU A 277 11.16 2.31 5.99
CA LEU A 277 11.82 2.57 4.70
C LEU A 277 11.25 1.73 3.55
N ALA A 278 10.82 0.50 3.83
CA ALA A 278 10.19 -0.40 2.85
C ALA A 278 8.93 0.22 2.21
N VAL A 279 8.10 0.90 3.00
CA VAL A 279 6.90 1.60 2.54
C VAL A 279 7.25 2.86 1.77
N THR A 280 8.27 3.61 2.20
CA THR A 280 8.81 4.76 1.46
C THR A 280 9.30 4.35 0.08
N ARG A 281 9.99 3.21 -0.04
CA ARG A 281 10.39 2.62 -1.33
C ARG A 281 9.18 2.30 -2.20
N SER A 282 8.14 1.71 -1.62
CA SER A 282 6.89 1.41 -2.34
C SER A 282 6.25 2.67 -2.92
N ALA A 283 6.20 3.77 -2.15
CA ALA A 283 5.62 5.03 -2.60
C ALA A 283 6.40 5.65 -3.77
N VAL A 284 7.74 5.65 -3.70
CA VAL A 284 8.58 6.13 -4.80
C VAL A 284 8.45 5.23 -6.04
N LEU A 285 8.47 3.91 -5.85
CA LEU A 285 8.30 2.94 -6.94
C LEU A 285 6.95 3.10 -7.64
N PHE A 286 5.87 3.33 -6.87
CA PHE A 286 4.55 3.62 -7.42
C PHE A 286 4.60 4.84 -8.36
N VAL A 287 5.17 5.96 -7.92
CA VAL A 287 5.27 7.17 -8.76
C VAL A 287 6.10 6.89 -10.00
N VAL A 288 7.27 6.26 -9.87
CA VAL A 288 8.10 5.93 -11.04
C VAL A 288 7.36 5.02 -12.01
N ARG A 289 6.60 4.03 -11.51
CA ARG A 289 5.81 3.13 -12.35
C ARG A 289 4.79 3.89 -13.20
N THR A 290 4.19 4.98 -12.70
CA THR A 290 3.26 5.81 -13.48
C THR A 290 3.94 6.61 -14.61
N LEU A 291 5.26 6.75 -14.58
CA LEU A 291 6.04 7.40 -15.64
C LEU A 291 6.43 6.42 -16.76
N LEU A 292 6.27 5.12 -16.53
CA LEU A 292 6.67 4.07 -17.46
C LEU A 292 5.50 3.66 -18.36
N PRO A 293 5.77 3.28 -19.63
CA PRO A 293 4.77 2.64 -20.48
C PRO A 293 4.19 1.36 -19.87
N ASP A 294 2.98 1.00 -20.26
CA ASP A 294 2.24 -0.16 -19.72
C ASP A 294 2.93 -1.50 -20.05
N ASP A 295 3.69 -1.56 -21.12
CA ASP A 295 4.43 -2.75 -21.57
C ASP A 295 5.71 -3.04 -20.76
N VAL A 296 6.10 -2.16 -19.83
CA VAL A 296 7.21 -2.42 -18.92
C VAL A 296 6.73 -3.30 -17.76
N PRO A 297 7.28 -4.52 -17.58
CA PRO A 297 6.87 -5.38 -16.48
C PRO A 297 7.14 -4.74 -15.11
N THR A 298 6.19 -4.85 -14.20
CA THR A 298 6.37 -4.40 -12.81
C THR A 298 7.09 -5.49 -12.02
N ASN A 299 8.42 -5.46 -12.06
CA ASN A 299 9.28 -6.43 -11.39
C ASN A 299 10.52 -5.75 -10.76
N GLY A 300 11.43 -6.54 -10.20
CA GLY A 300 12.67 -6.08 -9.57
C GLY A 300 13.58 -5.24 -10.49
N GLY A 301 13.51 -5.44 -11.81
CA GLY A 301 14.28 -4.66 -12.78
C GLY A 301 13.96 -3.18 -12.74
N VAL A 302 12.69 -2.79 -12.50
CA VAL A 302 12.32 -1.38 -12.28
C VAL A 302 13.02 -0.82 -11.05
N GLN A 303 13.07 -1.59 -9.97
CA GLN A 303 13.67 -1.16 -8.70
C GLN A 303 15.18 -0.90 -8.81
N ARG A 304 15.89 -1.61 -9.70
CA ARG A 304 17.33 -1.43 -9.95
C ARG A 304 17.69 -0.04 -10.50
N ALA A 305 16.72 0.65 -11.12
CA ALA A 305 16.88 2.02 -11.62
C ALA A 305 16.56 3.10 -10.58
N LEU A 306 16.23 2.71 -9.32
CA LEU A 306 15.83 3.61 -8.25
C LEU A 306 16.92 3.71 -7.18
N ARG A 307 17.12 4.93 -6.69
CA ARG A 307 17.91 5.20 -5.49
C ARG A 307 17.08 6.03 -4.53
N ILE A 308 17.05 5.64 -3.27
CA ILE A 308 16.31 6.34 -2.23
C ILE A 308 17.24 6.62 -1.07
N THR A 309 17.29 7.88 -0.67
CA THR A 309 18.02 8.34 0.52
C THR A 309 17.00 8.90 1.51
N ALA A 310 16.97 8.33 2.72
CA ALA A 310 16.18 8.86 3.84
C ALA A 310 17.01 8.69 5.12
N PRO A 311 17.26 9.76 5.88
CA PRO A 311 18.01 9.66 7.13
C PRO A 311 17.34 8.69 8.10
N ALA A 312 18.12 7.87 8.79
CA ALA A 312 17.61 6.99 9.84
C ALA A 312 16.96 7.82 10.96
N GLY A 313 15.85 7.32 11.52
CA GLY A 313 15.10 8.00 12.57
C GLY A 313 14.24 9.17 12.10
N CYS A 314 14.14 9.46 10.78
CA CYS A 314 13.18 10.43 10.28
C CYS A 314 11.80 9.80 10.03
N LEU A 315 10.78 10.63 9.87
CA LEU A 315 9.38 10.25 9.66
C LEU A 315 9.17 9.18 8.55
N VAL A 316 9.98 9.22 7.49
CA VAL A 316 9.89 8.31 6.33
C VAL A 316 10.94 7.18 6.33
N ASN A 317 11.71 7.06 7.39
CA ASN A 317 12.64 5.98 7.68
C ASN A 317 12.77 5.82 9.20
N ALA A 318 11.63 5.56 9.82
CA ALA A 318 11.54 5.42 11.27
C ALA A 318 12.23 4.15 11.76
N GLU A 319 12.63 4.19 13.02
CA GLU A 319 13.29 3.09 13.72
C GLU A 319 12.43 2.58 14.86
N ARG A 320 12.66 1.31 15.25
CA ARG A 320 12.01 0.69 16.41
C ARG A 320 12.31 1.51 17.69
N PRO A 321 11.34 1.74 18.58
CA PRO A 321 10.00 1.14 18.61
C PRO A 321 8.87 2.02 18.06
N SER A 322 9.14 2.93 17.13
CA SER A 322 8.13 3.88 16.61
C SER A 322 6.86 3.17 16.14
N ALA A 323 5.69 3.73 16.44
CA ALA A 323 4.41 3.29 15.93
C ALA A 323 4.25 3.66 14.45
N VAL A 324 3.69 2.76 13.61
CA VAL A 324 3.72 2.89 12.14
C VAL A 324 2.37 2.59 11.45
N ALA A 325 1.30 2.30 12.20
CA ALA A 325 0.04 1.87 11.61
C ALA A 325 -0.50 2.87 10.57
N ALA A 326 -0.53 4.16 10.90
CA ALA A 326 -0.93 5.21 9.97
C ALA A 326 0.18 5.59 8.97
N GLY A 327 1.42 5.24 9.22
CA GLY A 327 2.53 5.42 8.29
C GLY A 327 2.34 4.67 6.98
N ASN A 328 1.87 3.42 7.07
CA ASN A 328 1.56 2.60 5.90
C ASN A 328 0.43 3.17 5.05
N VAL A 329 -0.56 3.81 5.65
CA VAL A 329 -1.78 4.24 4.96
C VAL A 329 -1.84 5.74 4.67
N GLU A 330 -1.32 6.60 5.53
CA GLU A 330 -1.41 8.05 5.37
C GLU A 330 -0.07 8.67 4.92
N THR A 331 1.04 8.30 5.58
CA THR A 331 2.35 8.83 5.21
C THR A 331 2.79 8.35 3.83
N SER A 332 2.48 7.10 3.47
CA SER A 332 2.76 6.58 2.12
C SER A 332 2.05 7.40 1.02
N GLN A 333 0.79 7.78 1.23
CA GLN A 333 0.06 8.66 0.33
C GLN A 333 0.73 10.02 0.21
N ARG A 334 1.16 10.60 1.35
CA ARG A 334 1.82 11.90 1.36
C ARG A 334 3.19 11.87 0.69
N ILE A 335 3.96 10.77 0.84
CA ILE A 335 5.22 10.58 0.13
C ILE A 335 4.98 10.59 -1.38
N ALA A 336 4.01 9.82 -1.87
CA ALA A 336 3.67 9.77 -3.30
C ALA A 336 3.23 11.14 -3.82
N ASP A 337 2.35 11.85 -3.09
CA ASP A 337 1.89 13.19 -3.42
C ASP A 337 3.05 14.20 -3.48
N THR A 338 3.99 14.13 -2.53
CA THR A 338 5.16 15.03 -2.48
C THR A 338 6.11 14.78 -3.66
N VAL A 339 6.30 13.49 -4.05
CA VAL A 339 7.10 13.13 -5.23
C VAL A 339 6.42 13.62 -6.51
N PHE A 340 5.10 13.41 -6.67
CA PHE A 340 4.36 13.94 -7.82
C PHE A 340 4.44 15.46 -7.90
N ARG A 341 4.29 16.16 -6.78
CA ARG A 341 4.43 17.61 -6.72
C ARG A 341 5.80 18.08 -7.20
N ALA A 342 6.88 17.47 -6.71
CA ALA A 342 8.23 17.81 -7.16
C ALA A 342 8.41 17.64 -8.68
N LEU A 343 7.83 16.58 -9.26
CA LEU A 343 7.84 16.34 -10.69
C LEU A 343 7.01 17.38 -11.46
N ALA A 344 5.81 17.73 -10.95
CA ALA A 344 4.94 18.74 -11.54
C ALA A 344 5.58 20.13 -11.55
N ASP A 345 6.18 20.55 -10.41
CA ASP A 345 6.89 21.82 -10.26
C ASP A 345 8.12 21.88 -11.18
N GLY A 346 8.70 20.72 -11.50
CA GLY A 346 9.74 20.55 -12.51
C GLY A 346 9.26 20.54 -13.97
N GLY A 347 7.97 20.71 -14.20
CA GLY A 347 7.36 20.78 -15.54
C GLY A 347 7.03 19.44 -16.18
N LEU A 348 7.13 18.31 -15.44
CA LEU A 348 6.68 17.02 -15.94
C LEU A 348 5.16 16.95 -15.97
N ALA A 349 4.62 16.29 -17.00
CA ALA A 349 3.17 16.09 -17.14
C ALA A 349 2.70 14.94 -16.25
N VAL A 350 2.55 15.23 -14.96
CA VAL A 350 2.01 14.30 -13.95
C VAL A 350 0.66 14.81 -13.44
N PRO A 351 -0.20 13.95 -12.85
CA PRO A 351 -1.49 14.39 -12.32
C PRO A 351 -1.33 15.36 -11.13
N ALA A 352 -2.35 16.18 -10.90
CA ALA A 352 -2.54 16.89 -9.64
C ALA A 352 -2.74 15.90 -8.50
N GLN A 353 -2.64 16.35 -7.24
CA GLN A 353 -2.83 15.49 -6.08
C GLN A 353 -4.24 14.90 -6.04
N GLY A 354 -4.35 13.62 -5.78
CA GLY A 354 -5.59 12.95 -5.45
C GLY A 354 -6.00 13.23 -4.00
N GLN A 355 -7.04 12.54 -3.49
CA GLN A 355 -7.53 12.74 -2.12
C GLN A 355 -6.45 12.70 -1.02
N GLY A 356 -5.29 12.09 -1.26
CA GLY A 356 -4.09 12.14 -0.41
C GLY A 356 -4.24 11.49 0.97
N THR A 357 -5.19 10.57 1.11
CA THR A 357 -5.49 9.83 2.34
C THR A 357 -6.20 8.52 1.95
N MET A 358 -6.10 7.48 2.77
CA MET A 358 -6.90 6.27 2.58
C MET A 358 -8.27 6.35 3.27
N ASN A 359 -8.50 7.40 4.10
CA ASN A 359 -9.72 7.57 4.88
C ASN A 359 -10.10 6.29 5.63
N ASN A 360 -9.17 5.80 6.46
CA ASN A 360 -9.36 4.54 7.17
C ASN A 360 -10.40 4.69 8.28
N VAL A 361 -11.32 3.77 8.33
CA VAL A 361 -12.25 3.58 9.44
C VAL A 361 -12.18 2.16 9.94
N THR A 362 -12.09 2.01 11.25
CA THR A 362 -12.17 0.73 11.93
C THR A 362 -13.33 0.77 12.92
N PHE A 363 -14.14 -0.26 12.93
CA PHE A 363 -15.15 -0.49 13.95
C PHE A 363 -14.90 -1.83 14.63
N GLY A 364 -15.13 -1.91 15.93
CA GLY A 364 -14.98 -3.16 16.65
C GLY A 364 -15.74 -3.22 17.95
N GLY A 365 -16.12 -4.45 18.29
CA GLY A 365 -16.81 -4.79 19.52
C GLY A 365 -16.44 -6.20 19.98
N PRO A 366 -17.14 -6.74 21.00
CA PRO A 366 -16.84 -8.08 21.47
C PRO A 366 -16.96 -9.14 20.36
N GLY A 367 -15.82 -9.74 19.99
CA GLY A 367 -15.76 -10.85 19.03
C GLY A 367 -15.86 -10.49 17.55
N TRP A 368 -15.78 -9.21 17.18
CA TRP A 368 -15.77 -8.78 15.79
C TRP A 368 -14.94 -7.53 15.57
N THR A 369 -14.44 -7.37 14.36
CA THR A 369 -13.74 -6.16 13.88
C THR A 369 -14.07 -5.96 12.41
N TYR A 370 -14.22 -4.71 12.00
CA TYR A 370 -14.40 -4.28 10.62
C TYR A 370 -13.40 -3.16 10.30
N TYR A 371 -12.80 -3.21 9.12
CA TYR A 371 -11.88 -2.19 8.62
C TYR A 371 -12.26 -1.83 7.18
N GLU A 372 -12.28 -0.54 6.87
CA GLU A 372 -12.52 -0.03 5.51
C GLU A 372 -11.59 1.15 5.21
N THR A 373 -11.08 1.19 3.97
CA THR A 373 -10.53 2.39 3.33
C THR A 373 -11.57 2.96 2.40
N ILE A 374 -11.70 4.28 2.33
CA ILE A 374 -12.76 4.93 1.54
C ILE A 374 -12.13 5.74 0.41
N GLY A 375 -12.63 5.55 -0.82
CA GLY A 375 -12.23 6.30 -2.00
C GLY A 375 -12.60 7.78 -1.94
N GLY A 376 -12.02 8.58 -2.82
CA GLY A 376 -12.31 10.02 -2.91
C GLY A 376 -12.04 10.55 -4.32
N GLY A 377 -11.65 11.81 -4.43
CA GLY A 377 -11.36 12.41 -5.72
C GLY A 377 -9.95 12.11 -6.22
N GLN A 378 -9.82 11.69 -7.49
CA GLN A 378 -8.53 11.65 -8.18
C GLN A 378 -8.15 13.04 -8.66
N GLY A 379 -6.88 13.39 -8.60
CA GLY A 379 -6.37 14.61 -9.22
C GLY A 379 -6.52 14.57 -10.74
N ALA A 380 -6.83 15.73 -11.35
CA ALA A 380 -6.88 15.86 -12.79
C ALA A 380 -5.47 15.79 -13.40
N SER A 381 -5.40 15.43 -14.67
CA SER A 381 -4.16 15.47 -15.45
C SER A 381 -4.36 16.30 -16.71
N ARG A 382 -3.26 16.64 -17.37
CA ARG A 382 -3.31 17.33 -18.67
C ARG A 382 -4.09 16.46 -19.67
N GLY A 383 -5.22 16.94 -20.13
CA GLY A 383 -6.08 16.26 -21.11
C GLY A 383 -7.20 15.42 -20.49
N ALA A 384 -7.28 15.28 -19.14
CA ALA A 384 -8.34 14.49 -18.53
C ALA A 384 -8.76 15.02 -17.14
N ALA A 385 -10.07 15.07 -16.90
CA ALA A 385 -10.61 15.29 -15.56
C ALA A 385 -10.32 14.11 -14.63
N GLY A 386 -10.17 14.40 -13.34
CA GLY A 386 -9.98 13.36 -12.33
C GLY A 386 -11.27 12.55 -12.12
N PRO A 387 -11.21 11.21 -12.06
CA PRO A 387 -12.35 10.39 -11.67
C PRO A 387 -12.80 10.69 -10.23
N SER A 388 -14.12 10.60 -10.01
CA SER A 388 -14.73 10.77 -8.69
C SER A 388 -14.92 9.44 -7.97
N ALA A 389 -14.87 9.45 -6.63
CA ALA A 389 -15.16 8.29 -5.77
C ALA A 389 -14.30 7.06 -6.07
N VAL A 390 -13.01 7.24 -6.30
CA VAL A 390 -12.05 6.17 -6.61
C VAL A 390 -10.96 6.09 -5.55
N HIS A 391 -10.36 4.92 -5.42
CA HIS A 391 -9.11 4.80 -4.68
C HIS A 391 -7.96 5.40 -5.49
N VAL A 392 -7.04 6.09 -4.83
CA VAL A 392 -5.94 6.81 -5.48
C VAL A 392 -4.60 6.54 -4.78
N GLY A 393 -3.51 6.79 -5.49
CA GLY A 393 -2.16 6.69 -4.95
C GLY A 393 -1.85 5.27 -4.45
N MET A 394 -1.55 5.17 -3.16
CA MET A 394 -1.12 3.91 -2.53
C MET A 394 -2.27 2.96 -2.20
N SER A 395 -3.53 3.33 -2.43
CA SER A 395 -4.73 2.56 -2.17
C SER A 395 -5.39 2.10 -3.48
N ASN A 396 -5.87 0.84 -3.51
CA ASN A 396 -6.61 0.28 -4.65
C ASN A 396 -7.55 -0.85 -4.19
N THR A 397 -8.17 -0.70 -3.02
CA THR A 397 -9.13 -1.68 -2.52
C THR A 397 -10.48 -1.55 -3.22
N ARG A 398 -11.33 -2.57 -3.07
CA ARG A 398 -12.74 -2.47 -3.38
C ARG A 398 -13.53 -2.10 -2.12
N ASN A 399 -14.79 -1.71 -2.29
CA ASN A 399 -15.70 -1.53 -1.16
C ASN A 399 -16.28 -2.88 -0.72
N THR A 400 -16.53 -3.03 0.57
CA THR A 400 -17.41 -4.10 1.05
C THR A 400 -18.83 -3.80 0.57
N PRO A 401 -19.55 -4.75 -0.07
CA PRO A 401 -20.95 -4.57 -0.39
C PRO A 401 -21.76 -4.20 0.87
N ILE A 402 -22.69 -3.25 0.73
CA ILE A 402 -23.46 -2.73 1.86
C ILE A 402 -24.22 -3.87 2.58
N GLU A 403 -24.77 -4.78 1.79
CA GLU A 403 -25.52 -5.92 2.29
C GLU A 403 -24.66 -6.85 3.14
N VAL A 404 -23.41 -7.11 2.71
CA VAL A 404 -22.45 -7.93 3.47
C VAL A 404 -22.09 -7.24 4.79
N LEU A 405 -21.82 -5.92 4.74
CA LEU A 405 -21.49 -5.15 5.93
C LEU A 405 -22.62 -5.17 6.96
N GLU A 406 -23.86 -4.91 6.53
CA GLU A 406 -25.03 -4.85 7.41
C GLU A 406 -25.46 -6.22 7.95
N LEU A 407 -25.17 -7.31 7.21
CA LEU A 407 -25.43 -8.68 7.66
C LEU A 407 -24.39 -9.19 8.66
N GLU A 408 -23.12 -8.82 8.48
CA GLU A 408 -22.02 -9.35 9.30
C GLU A 408 -21.71 -8.49 10.53
N HIS A 409 -22.06 -7.19 10.51
CA HIS A 409 -21.70 -6.24 11.56
C HIS A 409 -22.90 -5.42 12.03
N PRO A 410 -22.96 -4.99 13.31
CA PRO A 410 -24.04 -4.16 13.82
C PRO A 410 -23.91 -2.70 13.38
N LEU A 411 -23.87 -2.49 12.07
CA LEU A 411 -23.78 -1.21 11.39
C LEU A 411 -24.87 -1.12 10.33
N ARG A 412 -25.36 0.09 10.07
CA ARG A 412 -26.24 0.40 8.94
C ARG A 412 -25.63 1.54 8.12
N VAL A 413 -25.58 1.39 6.81
CA VAL A 413 -25.14 2.45 5.90
C VAL A 413 -26.31 3.38 5.62
N ARG A 414 -26.26 4.62 6.12
CA ARG A 414 -27.30 5.64 5.85
C ARG A 414 -27.08 6.35 4.52
N THR A 415 -25.81 6.61 4.19
CA THR A 415 -25.45 7.37 2.99
C THR A 415 -24.19 6.79 2.39
N TYR A 416 -24.19 6.62 1.07
CA TYR A 416 -23.00 6.41 0.25
C TYR A 416 -23.21 7.14 -1.07
N ALA A 417 -22.66 8.36 -1.17
CA ALA A 417 -22.95 9.27 -2.28
C ALA A 417 -21.72 10.10 -2.69
N LEU A 418 -21.73 10.66 -3.89
CA LEU A 418 -20.73 11.61 -4.33
C LEU A 418 -20.85 12.93 -3.53
N ARG A 419 -19.72 13.44 -3.05
CA ARG A 419 -19.58 14.76 -2.46
C ARG A 419 -19.39 15.79 -3.58
N ARG A 420 -20.50 16.12 -4.28
CA ARG A 420 -20.46 16.96 -5.47
C ARG A 420 -19.86 18.34 -5.21
N GLY A 421 -19.01 18.79 -6.15
CA GLY A 421 -18.32 20.08 -6.09
C GLY A 421 -17.12 20.10 -5.14
N SER A 422 -16.64 18.95 -4.66
CA SER A 422 -15.44 18.87 -3.84
C SER A 422 -14.15 18.79 -4.68
N GLY A 423 -14.22 18.45 -5.96
CA GLY A 423 -13.08 18.47 -6.88
C GLY A 423 -12.57 19.90 -7.15
N GLY A 424 -11.25 20.05 -7.28
CA GLY A 424 -10.60 21.31 -7.62
C GLY A 424 -10.95 21.77 -9.05
N VAL A 425 -11.07 23.08 -9.23
CA VAL A 425 -11.36 23.69 -10.53
C VAL A 425 -10.08 23.85 -11.34
N GLY A 426 -10.17 23.63 -12.66
CA GLY A 426 -9.08 23.81 -13.61
C GLY A 426 -9.59 23.78 -15.05
N GLU A 427 -8.69 23.77 -16.03
CA GLU A 427 -9.04 23.40 -17.41
C GLU A 427 -9.61 21.98 -17.41
N TRP A 428 -9.02 21.10 -16.60
CA TRP A 428 -9.57 19.79 -16.22
C TRP A 428 -9.85 19.78 -14.73
N ALA A 429 -11.10 19.46 -14.36
CA ALA A 429 -11.51 19.44 -12.97
C ALA A 429 -10.99 18.19 -12.24
N GLY A 430 -10.63 18.34 -10.98
CA GLY A 430 -10.38 17.20 -10.07
C GLY A 430 -11.67 16.42 -9.82
N GLY A 431 -11.53 15.15 -9.46
CA GLY A 431 -12.65 14.27 -9.11
C GLY A 431 -13.27 14.64 -7.76
N ASP A 432 -14.56 14.38 -7.62
CA ASP A 432 -15.28 14.57 -6.36
C ASP A 432 -14.99 13.43 -5.37
N GLY A 433 -14.98 13.76 -4.08
CA GLY A 433 -14.97 12.81 -2.98
C GLY A 433 -16.30 12.10 -2.78
N VAL A 434 -16.42 11.38 -1.68
CA VAL A 434 -17.66 10.70 -1.25
C VAL A 434 -18.09 11.15 0.14
N VAL A 435 -19.36 10.95 0.42
CA VAL A 435 -19.98 10.97 1.73
C VAL A 435 -20.31 9.53 2.11
N ARG A 436 -19.80 9.06 3.24
CA ARG A 436 -20.10 7.75 3.81
C ARG A 436 -20.61 7.91 5.23
N GLU A 437 -21.82 7.42 5.50
CA GLU A 437 -22.43 7.47 6.84
C GLU A 437 -22.76 6.08 7.33
N PHE A 438 -22.39 5.82 8.60
CA PHE A 438 -22.67 4.60 9.31
C PHE A 438 -23.47 4.91 10.56
N GLU A 439 -24.63 4.24 10.71
CA GLU A 439 -25.38 4.21 11.97
C GLU A 439 -24.94 3.03 12.80
N VAL A 440 -24.70 3.27 14.08
CA VAL A 440 -24.25 2.29 15.07
C VAL A 440 -25.46 1.56 15.65
N LEU A 441 -25.50 0.23 15.53
CA LEU A 441 -26.61 -0.60 16.00
C LEU A 441 -26.31 -1.36 17.31
N ALA A 442 -25.05 -1.39 17.75
CA ALA A 442 -24.61 -1.91 19.05
C ALA A 442 -23.46 -1.06 19.57
N PRO A 443 -23.22 -1.01 20.90
CA PRO A 443 -22.05 -0.30 21.43
C PRO A 443 -20.76 -0.85 20.83
N MET A 444 -19.86 0.04 20.40
CA MET A 444 -18.60 -0.32 19.76
C MET A 444 -17.54 0.76 19.94
N GLU A 445 -16.32 0.46 19.58
CA GLU A 445 -15.24 1.43 19.42
C GLU A 445 -14.99 1.70 17.95
N ALA A 446 -14.77 2.96 17.59
CA ALA A 446 -14.33 3.35 16.25
C ALA A 446 -12.97 4.02 16.30
N THR A 447 -12.15 3.75 15.27
CA THR A 447 -10.91 4.49 15.01
C THR A 447 -10.97 5.07 13.60
N LEU A 448 -10.68 6.35 13.50
CA LEU A 448 -10.50 7.06 12.23
C LEU A 448 -9.02 7.44 12.09
N LEU A 449 -8.41 7.05 10.98
CA LEU A 449 -7.08 7.48 10.58
C LEU A 449 -7.20 8.10 9.20
N THR A 450 -7.18 9.42 9.17
CA THR A 450 -7.45 10.21 7.97
C THR A 450 -6.50 11.40 7.88
N GLU A 451 -6.40 11.97 6.68
CA GLU A 451 -5.59 13.14 6.37
C GLU A 451 -6.37 14.12 5.49
N ARG A 452 -5.77 15.25 5.13
CA ARG A 452 -6.40 16.28 4.28
C ARG A 452 -7.72 16.81 4.91
N ARG A 453 -7.70 17.08 6.21
CA ARG A 453 -8.86 17.65 6.93
C ARG A 453 -8.77 19.15 7.11
N ARG A 454 -7.56 19.73 7.03
CA ARG A 454 -7.29 21.17 7.06
C ARG A 454 -6.94 21.73 5.71
N HIS A 455 -6.12 21.01 4.95
CA HIS A 455 -5.62 21.40 3.64
C HIS A 455 -6.07 20.42 2.58
N GLY A 456 -6.77 20.91 1.56
CA GLY A 456 -7.20 20.09 0.42
C GLY A 456 -6.01 19.64 -0.45
N PRO A 457 -6.19 18.61 -1.29
CA PRO A 457 -5.18 18.19 -2.26
C PRO A 457 -4.91 19.30 -3.27
N GLU A 458 -3.62 19.58 -3.55
CA GLU A 458 -3.22 20.66 -4.43
C GLU A 458 -3.48 20.38 -5.91
N GLY A 459 -3.82 21.42 -6.63
CA GLY A 459 -3.91 21.42 -8.08
C GLY A 459 -2.54 21.47 -8.74
N ALA A 460 -2.48 21.23 -10.04
CA ALA A 460 -1.27 21.31 -10.86
C ALA A 460 -1.47 22.22 -12.07
N GLY A 461 -0.39 22.79 -12.63
CA GLY A 461 -0.44 23.62 -13.82
C GLY A 461 -1.30 24.89 -13.73
N GLY A 462 -1.64 25.34 -12.50
CA GLY A 462 -2.50 26.49 -12.24
C GLY A 462 -3.96 26.15 -11.96
N GLY A 463 -4.31 24.86 -11.82
CA GLY A 463 -5.60 24.41 -11.27
C GLY A 463 -5.68 24.64 -9.76
N SER A 464 -6.91 24.70 -9.22
CA SER A 464 -7.15 24.91 -7.79
C SER A 464 -7.05 23.60 -6.99
N ALA A 465 -6.85 23.73 -5.67
CA ALA A 465 -6.96 22.60 -4.74
C ALA A 465 -8.39 22.04 -4.72
N GLY A 466 -8.48 20.73 -4.42
CA GLY A 466 -9.75 20.09 -4.06
C GLY A 466 -10.17 20.50 -2.64
N ALA A 467 -11.45 20.30 -2.31
CA ALA A 467 -11.96 20.54 -0.97
C ALA A 467 -11.38 19.53 0.03
N PRO A 468 -10.98 19.96 1.25
CA PRO A 468 -10.56 19.05 2.31
C PRO A 468 -11.73 18.16 2.75
N GLY A 469 -11.39 17.01 3.37
CA GLY A 469 -12.35 16.10 3.97
C GLY A 469 -12.85 16.56 5.33
N ALA A 470 -13.82 15.82 5.88
CA ALA A 470 -14.33 16.01 7.24
C ALA A 470 -14.72 14.69 7.89
N ASN A 471 -14.55 14.59 9.21
CA ASN A 471 -15.05 13.49 10.02
C ASN A 471 -16.05 14.08 11.04
N LEU A 472 -17.21 13.44 11.19
CA LEU A 472 -18.24 13.90 12.13
C LEU A 472 -18.85 12.70 12.86
N VAL A 473 -19.29 12.93 14.11
CA VAL A 473 -20.20 12.04 14.84
C VAL A 473 -21.39 12.87 15.31
N ASN A 474 -22.59 12.45 14.95
CA ASN A 474 -23.85 13.16 15.24
C ASN A 474 -23.82 14.64 14.81
N GLY A 475 -23.13 14.94 13.71
CA GLY A 475 -22.95 16.29 13.19
C GLY A 475 -21.83 17.10 13.87
N ALA A 476 -21.24 16.64 14.97
CA ALA A 476 -20.09 17.29 15.60
C ALA A 476 -18.78 16.88 14.91
N ALA A 477 -17.94 17.88 14.61
CA ALA A 477 -16.66 17.63 13.94
C ALA A 477 -15.66 16.89 14.85
N LEU A 478 -14.92 15.96 14.24
CA LEU A 478 -13.85 15.19 14.88
C LEU A 478 -12.49 15.55 14.27
N GLY A 479 -11.42 15.23 15.00
CA GLY A 479 -10.06 15.28 14.49
C GLY A 479 -9.80 14.31 13.35
N ALA A 480 -8.67 14.50 12.65
CA ALA A 480 -8.24 13.62 11.57
C ALA A 480 -7.91 12.20 12.05
N LYS A 481 -7.38 12.07 13.25
CA LYS A 481 -6.95 10.82 13.88
C LYS A 481 -7.57 10.72 15.27
N VAL A 482 -8.50 9.79 15.45
CA VAL A 482 -9.25 9.66 16.72
C VAL A 482 -9.70 8.22 16.94
N THR A 483 -9.64 7.78 18.20
CA THR A 483 -10.30 6.57 18.68
C THR A 483 -11.36 6.98 19.72
N LEU A 484 -12.60 6.51 19.55
CA LEU A 484 -13.71 6.90 20.41
C LEU A 484 -14.72 5.77 20.60
N PRO A 485 -15.36 5.68 21.80
CA PRO A 485 -16.51 4.81 22.00
C PRO A 485 -17.75 5.39 21.31
N LEU A 486 -18.57 4.51 20.77
CA LEU A 486 -19.85 4.84 20.12
C LEU A 486 -20.99 4.11 20.80
N ALA A 487 -22.13 4.78 20.97
CA ALA A 487 -23.36 4.25 21.48
C ALA A 487 -24.33 3.88 20.35
N VAL A 488 -25.35 3.07 20.66
CA VAL A 488 -26.43 2.77 19.71
C VAL A 488 -27.13 4.06 19.26
N GLY A 489 -27.31 4.20 17.96
CA GLY A 489 -27.91 5.37 17.32
C GLY A 489 -26.93 6.46 16.93
N ASP A 490 -25.66 6.37 17.35
CA ASP A 490 -24.64 7.31 16.86
C ASP A 490 -24.45 7.15 15.34
N VAL A 491 -24.19 8.27 14.68
CA VAL A 491 -23.96 8.33 13.22
C VAL A 491 -22.56 8.86 12.96
N VAL A 492 -21.71 8.00 12.43
CA VAL A 492 -20.37 8.37 11.96
C VAL A 492 -20.46 8.79 10.50
N ARG A 493 -20.06 10.03 10.18
CA ARG A 493 -20.04 10.57 8.82
C ARG A 493 -18.60 10.90 8.43
N ILE A 494 -18.17 10.38 7.29
CA ILE A 494 -16.87 10.64 6.67
C ILE A 494 -17.11 11.29 5.33
N GLU A 495 -16.59 12.49 5.16
CA GLU A 495 -16.55 13.21 3.89
C GLU A 495 -15.12 13.15 3.36
N THR A 496 -14.91 12.47 2.24
CA THR A 496 -13.56 12.33 1.69
C THR A 496 -13.16 13.55 0.86
N PRO A 497 -11.86 13.88 0.76
CA PRO A 497 -11.39 15.00 -0.05
C PRO A 497 -11.69 14.82 -1.54
N GLY A 498 -11.86 15.93 -2.25
CA GLY A 498 -11.79 15.97 -3.70
C GLY A 498 -10.35 15.93 -4.20
N GLY A 499 -10.12 15.61 -5.47
CA GLY A 499 -8.82 15.74 -6.12
C GLY A 499 -8.53 17.16 -6.59
N GLY A 500 -7.23 17.52 -6.77
CA GLY A 500 -6.82 18.81 -7.31
C GLY A 500 -7.17 18.96 -8.81
N GLY A 501 -7.49 20.18 -9.26
CA GLY A 501 -7.68 20.52 -10.67
C GLY A 501 -6.35 20.64 -11.42
N TRP A 502 -6.38 20.58 -12.74
CA TRP A 502 -5.22 20.76 -13.59
C TRP A 502 -5.43 21.88 -14.62
N GLY A 503 -4.39 22.71 -14.80
CA GLY A 503 -4.40 23.81 -15.78
C GLY A 503 -5.27 25.01 -15.35
N LYS A 504 -4.96 26.19 -15.90
CA LYS A 504 -5.77 27.39 -15.67
C LYS A 504 -7.09 27.28 -16.45
N ARG A 505 -8.22 27.49 -15.77
CA ARG A 505 -9.50 27.63 -16.44
C ARG A 505 -9.45 28.85 -17.38
N GLN A 506 -9.69 28.65 -18.68
CA GLN A 506 -9.93 29.76 -19.58
C GLN A 506 -11.32 30.32 -19.23
N LEU A 507 -11.39 31.64 -18.95
CA LEU A 507 -12.63 32.37 -18.66
C LEU A 507 -13.45 32.51 -19.93
#